data_3ff44615ccb0a998f2492f4384f811de
#
_entry.id   3ff44615ccb0a998f2492f4384f811de
#
_cell.length_a   1.000
_cell.length_b   1.000
_cell.length_c   1.000
_cell.angle_alpha   90.00
_cell.angle_beta   90.00
_cell.angle_gamma   90.00
#
_symmetry.space_group_name_H-M   'P 1'
#
loop_
_entity.id
_entity.type
_entity.pdbx_description
1 polymer ?
#
loop_
_entity_poly.entity_id
_entity_poly.type
_entity_poly.pdbx_seq_one_letter_code
_entity_poly.pdbx_strand_id
1 'polypeptide(L)'
;MFNLKNTNKTIQDIDTFFDTIDETILVFKSGVKNYLYNNTEQFNDNLQSMAKLEKTSNELRRSIESKLYTHSLMAEVRGDVL
;
A
#
# COMPACT_ATOMS: atom_id res chain seq x y z
N MET A 1 13.26 8.48 -20.02
CA MET A 1 11.98 9.14 -19.75
C MET A 1 10.94 8.14 -19.27
N PHE A 2 10.22 8.51 -18.26
CA PHE A 2 9.12 7.72 -17.75
C PHE A 2 7.99 7.78 -18.78
N ASN A 3 7.63 6.67 -19.40
CA ASN A 3 6.59 6.72 -20.40
C ASN A 3 5.19 6.81 -19.75
N LEU A 4 4.22 7.28 -20.55
CA LEU A 4 2.87 7.51 -20.04
C LEU A 4 2.22 6.25 -19.47
N LYS A 5 2.44 5.11 -20.10
CA LYS A 5 1.88 3.83 -19.66
C LYS A 5 2.39 3.45 -18.26
N ASN A 6 3.71 3.59 -18.02
CA ASN A 6 4.30 3.30 -16.73
C ASN A 6 3.85 4.29 -15.66
N THR A 7 3.67 5.55 -16.05
CA THR A 7 3.15 6.57 -15.14
C THR A 7 1.73 6.24 -14.69
N ASN A 8 0.86 5.83 -15.63
CA ASN A 8 -0.52 5.46 -15.30
C ASN A 8 -0.57 4.26 -14.37
N LYS A 9 0.29 3.25 -14.60
CA LYS A 9 0.36 2.09 -13.73
C LYS A 9 0.84 2.48 -12.32
N THR A 10 1.80 3.36 -12.23
CA THR A 10 2.29 3.84 -10.93
C THR A 10 1.20 4.59 -10.17
N ILE A 11 0.43 5.42 -10.86
CA ILE A 11 -0.71 6.11 -10.26
C ILE A 11 -1.75 5.12 -9.74
N GLN A 12 -2.05 4.08 -10.53
CA GLN A 12 -2.97 3.02 -10.09
C GLN A 12 -2.46 2.29 -8.86
N ASP A 13 -1.16 1.98 -8.82
CA ASP A 13 -0.55 1.33 -7.68
C ASP A 13 -0.63 2.20 -6.42
N ILE A 14 -0.43 3.50 -6.57
CA ILE A 14 -0.56 4.45 -5.45
C ILE A 14 -1.99 4.49 -4.94
N ASP A 15 -2.97 4.57 -5.84
CA ASP A 15 -4.39 4.55 -5.46
C ASP A 15 -4.74 3.25 -4.73
N THR A 16 -4.28 2.11 -5.23
CA THR A 16 -4.50 0.82 -4.61
C THR A 16 -3.82 0.75 -3.24
N PHE A 17 -2.65 1.34 -3.10
CA PHE A 17 -1.94 1.41 -1.83
C PHE A 17 -2.77 2.19 -0.79
N PHE A 18 -3.30 3.35 -1.16
CA PHE A 18 -4.15 4.14 -0.27
C PHE A 18 -5.43 3.41 0.10
N ASP A 19 -6.06 2.73 -0.86
CA ASP A 19 -7.24 1.91 -0.60
C ASP A 19 -6.93 0.80 0.42
N THR A 20 -5.75 0.19 0.30
CA THR A 20 -5.31 -0.86 1.23
C THR A 20 -5.12 -0.30 2.63
N ILE A 21 -4.58 0.92 2.75
CA ILE A 21 -4.44 1.60 4.04
C ILE A 21 -5.80 1.89 4.66
N ASP A 22 -6.75 2.40 3.86
CA ASP A 22 -8.12 2.67 4.33
C ASP A 22 -8.78 1.40 4.84
N GLU A 23 -8.64 0.30 4.12
CA GLU A 23 -9.16 -1.00 4.54
C GLU A 23 -8.51 -1.48 5.82
N THR A 24 -7.20 -1.28 5.96
CA THR A 24 -6.45 -1.64 7.17
C THR A 24 -7.00 -0.90 8.39
N ILE A 25 -7.30 0.38 8.25
CA ILE A 25 -7.89 1.18 9.33
C ILE A 25 -9.24 0.61 9.74
N LEU A 26 -10.09 0.25 8.76
CA LEU A 26 -11.41 -0.32 9.03
C LEU A 26 -11.30 -1.67 9.77
N VAL A 27 -10.41 -2.52 9.32
CA VAL A 27 -10.18 -3.83 9.97
C VAL A 27 -9.61 -3.64 11.38
N PHE A 28 -8.72 -2.68 11.56
CA PHE A 28 -8.18 -2.35 12.87
C PHE A 28 -9.26 -1.89 13.83
N LYS A 29 -10.14 -0.99 13.40
CA LYS A 29 -11.27 -0.53 14.22
C LYS A 29 -12.17 -1.69 14.63
N SER A 30 -12.51 -2.56 13.66
CA SER A 30 -13.30 -3.76 13.92
C SER A 30 -12.61 -4.69 14.91
N GLY A 31 -11.30 -4.88 14.75
CA GLY A 31 -10.50 -5.71 15.65
C GLY A 31 -10.51 -5.21 17.08
N VAL A 32 -10.35 -3.90 17.28
CA VAL A 32 -10.41 -3.30 18.62
C VAL A 32 -11.77 -3.55 19.26
N LYS A 33 -12.84 -3.34 18.52
CA LYS A 33 -14.20 -3.59 19.03
C LYS A 33 -14.40 -5.05 19.39
N ASN A 34 -13.99 -5.97 18.52
CA ASN A 34 -14.13 -7.40 18.78
C ASN A 34 -13.31 -7.84 19.99
N TYR A 35 -12.13 -7.27 20.17
CA TYR A 35 -11.31 -7.52 21.36
C TYR A 35 -12.02 -7.06 22.61
N LEU A 36 -12.54 -5.82 22.61
CA LEU A 36 -13.21 -5.25 23.78
C LEU A 36 -14.48 -5.96 24.17
N TYR A 37 -15.20 -6.53 23.21
CA TYR A 37 -16.46 -7.23 23.43
C TYR A 37 -16.28 -8.75 23.54
N ASN A 38 -15.05 -9.22 23.59
CA ASN A 38 -14.72 -10.65 23.72
C ASN A 38 -15.24 -11.52 22.56
N ASN A 39 -15.33 -10.95 21.37
CA ASN A 39 -15.68 -11.68 20.15
C ASN A 39 -14.43 -12.34 19.60
N THR A 40 -13.99 -13.44 20.22
CA THR A 40 -12.68 -14.05 19.98
C THR A 40 -12.52 -14.54 18.54
N GLU A 41 -13.53 -15.18 17.97
CA GLU A 41 -13.47 -15.70 16.61
C GLU A 41 -13.31 -14.56 15.60
N GLN A 42 -14.13 -13.52 15.74
CA GLN A 42 -14.07 -12.36 14.86
C GLN A 42 -12.77 -11.60 15.03
N PHE A 43 -12.27 -11.52 16.25
CA PHE A 43 -10.96 -10.90 16.53
C PHE A 43 -9.84 -11.64 15.79
N ASN A 44 -9.84 -12.97 15.85
CA ASN A 44 -8.87 -13.78 15.12
C ASN A 44 -8.95 -13.56 13.61
N ASP A 45 -10.16 -13.45 13.06
CA ASP A 45 -10.37 -13.14 11.65
C ASP A 45 -9.79 -11.77 11.31
N ASN A 46 -9.97 -10.78 12.19
CA ASN A 46 -9.38 -9.45 12.02
C ASN A 46 -7.84 -9.53 11.97
N LEU A 47 -7.23 -10.32 12.86
CA LEU A 47 -5.77 -10.49 12.86
C LEU A 47 -5.26 -11.08 11.56
N GLN A 48 -5.95 -12.07 11.01
CA GLN A 48 -5.58 -12.67 9.74
C GLN A 48 -5.72 -11.68 8.59
N SER A 49 -6.81 -10.90 8.59
CA SER A 49 -7.01 -9.86 7.58
C SER A 49 -5.93 -8.79 7.65
N MET A 50 -5.54 -8.37 8.87
CA MET A 50 -4.46 -7.41 9.08
C MET A 50 -3.14 -7.91 8.51
N ALA A 51 -2.81 -9.18 8.72
CA ALA A 51 -1.59 -9.78 8.20
C ALA A 51 -1.56 -9.76 6.68
N LYS A 52 -2.68 -10.08 6.03
CA LYS A 52 -2.79 -10.04 4.57
C LYS A 52 -2.67 -8.62 4.03
N LEU A 53 -3.31 -7.66 4.69
CA LEU A 53 -3.27 -6.25 4.28
C LEU A 53 -1.86 -5.68 4.46
N GLU A 54 -1.17 -6.04 5.53
CA GLU A 54 0.22 -5.66 5.75
C GLU A 54 1.11 -6.15 4.61
N LYS A 55 0.97 -7.42 4.24
CA LYS A 55 1.74 -8.00 3.15
C LYS A 55 1.47 -7.26 1.83
N THR A 56 0.20 -7.05 1.50
CA THR A 56 -0.20 -6.37 0.27
C THR A 56 0.32 -4.94 0.23
N SER A 57 0.15 -4.18 1.32
CA SER A 57 0.61 -2.80 1.38
C SER A 57 2.13 -2.70 1.29
N ASN A 58 2.87 -3.62 1.90
CA ASN A 58 4.33 -3.64 1.81
C ASN A 58 4.81 -3.94 0.40
N GLU A 59 4.15 -4.87 -0.30
CA GLU A 59 4.48 -5.18 -1.70
C GLU A 59 4.22 -3.98 -2.61
N LEU A 60 3.07 -3.32 -2.44
CA LEU A 60 2.73 -2.12 -3.20
C LEU A 60 3.71 -0.98 -2.90
N ARG A 61 4.03 -0.76 -1.64
CA ARG A 61 4.97 0.29 -1.24
C ARG A 61 6.33 0.08 -1.88
N ARG A 62 6.85 -1.15 -1.85
CA ARG A 62 8.14 -1.48 -2.48
C ARG A 62 8.12 -1.27 -3.98
N SER A 63 7.02 -1.67 -4.63
CA SER A 63 6.86 -1.47 -6.07
C SER A 63 6.84 0.02 -6.43
N ILE A 64 6.09 0.81 -5.68
CA ILE A 64 5.99 2.25 -5.89
C ILE A 64 7.34 2.92 -5.65
N GLU A 65 8.00 2.63 -4.54
CA GLU A 65 9.32 3.18 -4.22
C GLU A 65 10.34 2.87 -5.31
N SER A 66 10.35 1.63 -5.79
CA SER A 66 11.26 1.21 -6.85
C SER A 66 11.04 1.99 -8.13
N LYS A 67 9.78 2.19 -8.52
CA LYS A 67 9.43 2.94 -9.73
C LYS A 67 9.79 4.41 -9.61
N LEU A 68 9.50 5.02 -8.46
CA LEU A 68 9.83 6.42 -8.21
C LEU A 68 11.35 6.62 -8.15
N TYR A 69 12.06 5.69 -7.54
CA TYR A 69 13.53 5.72 -7.50
C TYR A 69 14.12 5.64 -8.90
N THR A 70 13.65 4.70 -9.70
CA THR A 70 14.12 4.51 -11.08
C THR A 70 13.87 5.77 -11.92
N HIS A 71 12.69 6.36 -11.78
CA HIS A 71 12.34 7.58 -12.49
C HIS A 71 13.28 8.74 -12.08
N SER A 72 13.50 8.89 -10.79
CA SER A 72 14.38 9.92 -10.24
C SER A 72 15.82 9.76 -10.73
N LEU A 73 16.32 8.52 -10.71
CA LEU A 73 17.66 8.20 -11.18
C LEU A 73 17.83 8.51 -12.69
N MET A 74 16.81 8.16 -13.48
CA MET A 74 16.86 8.44 -14.92
C MET A 74 16.83 9.93 -15.19
N ALA A 75 16.10 10.70 -14.45
CA ALA A 75 16.06 12.15 -14.56
C ALA A 75 17.47 12.75 -14.27
N GLU A 76 18.13 12.28 -13.22
CA GLU A 76 19.49 12.71 -12.88
C GLU A 76 20.49 12.39 -13.99
N VAL A 77 20.44 11.18 -14.52
CA VAL A 77 21.36 10.72 -15.59
C VAL A 77 21.20 11.57 -16.83
N ARG A 78 20.01 12.05 -17.13
CA ARG A 78 19.74 12.90 -18.29
C ARG A 78 20.01 14.36 -18.04
N GLY A 79 20.27 14.74 -16.79
CA GLY A 79 20.35 16.14 -16.44
C GLY A 79 19.02 16.84 -16.34
N ASP A 80 17.93 16.07 -16.26
CA ASP A 80 16.58 16.63 -16.07
C ASP A 80 16.44 17.00 -14.59
N VAL A 81 16.49 18.26 -14.28
CA VAL A 81 16.35 18.74 -12.91
C VAL A 81 14.92 19.21 -12.70
N LEU A 82 14.35 18.77 -11.60
CA LEU A 82 13.01 19.20 -11.22
C LEU A 82 13.00 20.63 -10.70
#